data_55a1420618c2647596bb4dec961a738f
#
_entry.id   55a1420618c2647596bb4dec961a738f
#
_cell.length_a   1.000
_cell.length_b   1.000
_cell.length_c   1.000
_cell.angle_alpha   90.00
_cell.angle_beta   90.00
_cell.angle_gamma   90.00
#
_symmetry.space_group_name_H-M   'P 1'
#
loop_
_entity.id
_entity.type
_entity.pdbx_description
1 polymer ?
#
loop_
_entity_poly.entity_id
_entity_poly.type
_entity_poly.pdbx_seq_one_letter_code
_entity_poly.pdbx_strand_id
1 'polypeptide(L)'
;MRPSKRKPDELRRVSIDRAVSMHAEGSCLIKFGNTHVLCTASLEERLPPWLKGQGRGWVTAEYGMLPRATTERTRREATVGHPSGRTQEIQRLIGRALRAVVDLPKLGERQISVDCDVIQADGGTRTAAITGAWVALHDCLKWMQTRDMIREGVLRDHVAAVSCGLYKGAAVLDLDYPEDSSADADANFVMTGSGGIVEVQGTAETLPFSQEGFDQLMALARKGIAELVSLQKLTVA
;
A
#
# COMPACT_ATOMS: atom_id res chain seq x y z
N MET A 1 6.61 9.71 25.17
CA MET A 1 5.65 8.57 25.17
C MET A 1 4.67 8.80 24.04
N ARG A 2 4.33 7.79 23.26
CA ARG A 2 3.37 7.86 22.14
C ARG A 2 1.96 8.16 22.63
N PRO A 3 1.15 8.99 21.94
CA PRO A 3 -0.23 9.26 22.34
C PRO A 3 -1.08 7.99 22.44
N SER A 4 -0.85 7.06 21.52
CA SER A 4 -1.51 5.75 21.46
C SER A 4 -1.13 4.76 22.56
N LYS A 5 -0.11 5.09 23.39
CA LYS A 5 0.51 4.22 24.40
C LYS A 5 1.17 2.95 23.84
N ARG A 6 1.30 2.81 22.51
CA ARG A 6 2.03 1.71 21.86
C ARG A 6 3.53 1.79 22.18
N LYS A 7 4.20 0.64 22.14
CA LYS A 7 5.67 0.60 22.16
C LYS A 7 6.25 1.24 20.90
N PRO A 8 7.50 1.72 20.93
CA PRO A 8 8.11 2.32 19.73
C PRO A 8 8.11 1.39 18.49
N ASP A 9 8.23 0.10 18.70
CA ASP A 9 8.34 -0.94 17.68
C ASP A 9 7.03 -1.72 17.44
N GLU A 10 5.88 -1.17 17.86
CA GLU A 10 4.58 -1.83 17.80
C GLU A 10 3.69 -1.24 16.70
N LEU A 11 3.17 -2.11 15.82
CA LEU A 11 2.13 -1.77 14.85
C LEU A 11 0.79 -1.46 15.54
N ARG A 12 -0.05 -0.67 14.91
CA ARG A 12 -1.49 -0.65 15.23
C ARG A 12 -2.07 -2.05 15.00
N ARG A 13 -3.23 -2.33 15.58
CA ARG A 13 -3.96 -3.55 15.25
C ARG A 13 -4.28 -3.55 13.76
N VAL A 14 -3.80 -4.56 13.04
CA VAL A 14 -4.06 -4.73 11.60
C VAL A 14 -5.09 -5.83 11.40
N SER A 15 -6.05 -5.60 10.51
CA SER A 15 -6.97 -6.64 10.02
C SER A 15 -7.20 -6.50 8.52
N ILE A 16 -7.46 -7.62 7.86
CA ILE A 16 -7.71 -7.70 6.42
C ILE A 16 -8.94 -8.61 6.22
N ASP A 17 -10.02 -8.01 5.74
CA ASP A 17 -11.25 -8.71 5.39
C ASP A 17 -11.26 -8.88 3.86
N ARG A 18 -11.27 -10.13 3.34
CA ARG A 18 -11.26 -10.44 1.90
C ARG A 18 -12.65 -10.53 1.30
N ALA A 19 -12.73 -10.50 -0.03
CA ALA A 19 -13.94 -10.70 -0.81
C ALA A 19 -15.09 -9.75 -0.39
N VAL A 20 -14.74 -8.48 -0.15
CA VAL A 20 -15.69 -7.45 0.31
C VAL A 20 -16.46 -6.78 -0.83
N SER A 21 -16.04 -6.99 -2.08
CA SER A 21 -16.75 -6.53 -3.29
C SER A 21 -17.12 -7.73 -4.15
N MET A 22 -18.40 -7.86 -4.50
CA MET A 22 -18.91 -8.97 -5.29
C MET A 22 -18.58 -8.88 -6.78
N HIS A 23 -18.20 -7.70 -7.27
CA HIS A 23 -17.97 -7.44 -8.69
C HIS A 23 -16.50 -7.46 -9.09
N ALA A 24 -15.59 -7.15 -8.15
CA ALA A 24 -14.16 -7.18 -8.40
C ALA A 24 -13.62 -8.62 -8.36
N GLU A 25 -12.66 -8.95 -9.22
CA GLU A 25 -12.00 -10.26 -9.24
C GLU A 25 -11.20 -10.52 -7.96
N GLY A 26 -10.73 -9.44 -7.31
CA GLY A 26 -10.12 -9.51 -5.99
C GLY A 26 -10.46 -8.26 -5.17
N SER A 27 -10.69 -8.43 -3.87
CA SER A 27 -10.97 -7.27 -3.00
C SER A 27 -10.66 -7.54 -1.54
N CYS A 28 -10.26 -6.47 -0.84
CA CYS A 28 -10.16 -6.51 0.62
C CYS A 28 -10.45 -5.14 1.26
N LEU A 29 -10.88 -5.18 2.51
CA LEU A 29 -10.90 -4.04 3.41
C LEU A 29 -9.74 -4.21 4.40
N ILE A 30 -8.71 -3.39 4.28
CA ILE A 30 -7.59 -3.37 5.20
C ILE A 30 -7.76 -2.26 6.23
N LYS A 31 -7.41 -2.56 7.47
CA LYS A 31 -7.46 -1.60 8.58
C LYS A 31 -6.14 -1.61 9.33
N PHE A 32 -5.56 -0.43 9.53
CA PHE A 32 -4.44 -0.16 10.43
C PHE A 32 -4.97 0.73 11.55
N GLY A 33 -5.43 0.12 12.66
CA GLY A 33 -6.19 0.85 13.68
C GLY A 33 -7.40 1.56 13.07
N ASN A 34 -7.41 2.88 13.13
CA ASN A 34 -8.48 3.71 12.57
C ASN A 34 -8.30 4.06 11.09
N THR A 35 -7.19 3.70 10.45
CA THR A 35 -7.02 3.87 9.01
C THR A 35 -7.66 2.69 8.28
N HIS A 36 -8.68 2.96 7.46
CA HIS A 36 -9.43 1.95 6.71
C HIS A 36 -9.35 2.24 5.21
N VAL A 37 -8.92 1.25 4.42
CA VAL A 37 -8.80 1.36 2.96
C VAL A 37 -9.50 0.18 2.30
N LEU A 38 -10.43 0.46 1.41
CA LEU A 38 -11.00 -0.51 0.49
C LEU A 38 -10.06 -0.65 -0.70
N CYS A 39 -9.63 -1.88 -1.00
CA CYS A 39 -8.81 -2.18 -2.17
C CYS A 39 -9.57 -3.16 -3.06
N THR A 40 -9.70 -2.85 -4.35
CA THR A 40 -10.27 -3.75 -5.35
C THR A 40 -9.28 -3.94 -6.49
N ALA A 41 -9.30 -5.11 -7.12
CA ALA A 41 -8.49 -5.43 -8.29
C ALA A 41 -9.40 -5.94 -9.39
N SER A 42 -9.37 -5.28 -10.54
CA SER A 42 -10.23 -5.57 -11.70
C SER A 42 -9.37 -5.97 -12.90
N LEU A 43 -9.74 -7.08 -13.55
CA LEU A 43 -9.11 -7.53 -14.77
C LEU A 43 -9.66 -6.77 -15.98
N GLU A 44 -8.78 -6.21 -16.78
CA GLU A 44 -9.08 -5.62 -18.07
C GLU A 44 -8.40 -6.41 -19.19
N GLU A 45 -9.17 -6.95 -20.11
CA GLU A 45 -8.64 -7.69 -21.27
C GLU A 45 -8.02 -6.78 -22.34
N ARG A 46 -8.10 -5.47 -22.13
CA ARG A 46 -7.55 -4.47 -23.06
C ARG A 46 -6.34 -3.78 -22.43
N LEU A 47 -5.23 -3.86 -23.12
CA LEU A 47 -4.03 -3.11 -22.76
C LEU A 47 -4.10 -1.65 -23.20
N PRO A 48 -3.43 -0.75 -22.50
CA PRO A 48 -3.12 0.58 -23.01
C PRO A 48 -2.43 0.49 -24.38
N PRO A 49 -2.73 1.40 -25.31
CA PRO A 49 -2.19 1.33 -26.70
C PRO A 49 -0.66 1.23 -26.75
N TRP A 50 0.04 1.85 -25.81
CA TRP A 50 1.50 1.86 -25.76
C TRP A 50 2.13 0.53 -25.30
N LEU A 51 1.34 -0.41 -24.76
CA LEU A 51 1.80 -1.75 -24.35
C LEU A 51 1.41 -2.85 -25.36
N LYS A 52 0.52 -2.56 -26.28
CA LYS A 52 0.01 -3.53 -27.22
C LYS A 52 1.13 -4.11 -28.09
N GLY A 53 1.19 -5.43 -28.19
CA GLY A 53 2.21 -6.15 -28.95
C GLY A 53 3.58 -6.27 -28.26
N GLN A 54 3.70 -5.90 -26.97
CA GLN A 54 4.94 -6.07 -26.20
C GLN A 54 5.06 -7.44 -25.50
N GLY A 55 4.04 -8.30 -25.62
CA GLY A 55 4.03 -9.64 -25.01
C GLY A 55 4.03 -9.63 -23.48
N ARG A 56 3.58 -8.55 -22.86
CA ARG A 56 3.52 -8.41 -21.40
C ARG A 56 2.27 -7.68 -20.94
N GLY A 57 1.84 -8.01 -19.75
CA GLY A 57 0.74 -7.32 -19.09
C GLY A 57 1.17 -6.08 -18.30
N TRP A 58 0.20 -5.51 -17.60
CA TRP A 58 0.42 -4.33 -16.77
C TRP A 58 -0.42 -4.39 -15.48
N VAL A 59 0.10 -3.78 -14.43
CA VAL A 59 -0.64 -3.49 -13.20
C VAL A 59 -0.57 -2.00 -12.96
N THR A 60 -1.72 -1.36 -12.87
CA THR A 60 -1.86 0.05 -12.53
C THR A 60 -2.63 0.20 -11.22
N ALA A 61 -2.58 1.39 -10.63
CA ALA A 61 -3.34 1.67 -9.42
C ALA A 61 -3.92 3.07 -9.46
N GLU A 62 -5.12 3.19 -8.91
CA GLU A 62 -5.75 4.45 -8.55
C GLU A 62 -5.85 4.56 -7.02
N TYR A 63 -5.89 5.79 -6.53
CA TYR A 63 -5.99 6.07 -5.11
C TYR A 63 -6.86 7.28 -4.90
N GLY A 64 -7.74 7.21 -3.93
CA GLY A 64 -8.57 8.34 -3.56
C GLY A 64 -8.96 8.30 -2.08
N MET A 65 -9.45 9.44 -1.59
CA MET A 65 -10.01 9.55 -0.24
C MET A 65 -11.47 9.96 -0.33
N LEU A 66 -12.34 9.27 0.42
CA LEU A 66 -13.72 9.70 0.55
C LEU A 66 -13.78 11.08 1.23
N PRO A 67 -14.78 11.92 0.89
CA PRO A 67 -14.89 13.27 1.46
C PRO A 67 -14.88 13.34 2.98
N ARG A 68 -15.35 12.30 3.65
CA ARG A 68 -15.38 12.19 5.12
C ARG A 68 -14.39 11.16 5.66
N ALA A 69 -13.36 10.83 4.89
CA ALA A 69 -12.25 10.04 5.40
C ALA A 69 -11.45 10.76 6.50
N THR A 70 -11.48 12.07 6.51
CA THR A 70 -10.83 12.95 7.49
C THR A 70 -11.84 13.64 8.40
N THR A 71 -11.35 14.27 9.49
CA THR A 71 -12.16 15.00 10.48
C THR A 71 -13.00 16.07 9.81
N GLU A 72 -12.43 16.83 8.88
CA GLU A 72 -13.14 17.80 8.07
C GLU A 72 -13.50 17.21 6.71
N ARG A 73 -14.65 17.65 6.15
CA ARG A 73 -15.06 17.22 4.83
C ARG A 73 -14.19 17.85 3.74
N THR A 74 -13.48 17.01 2.99
CA THR A 74 -12.75 17.42 1.79
C THR A 74 -13.65 17.40 0.55
N ARG A 75 -13.31 18.18 -0.47
CA ARG A 75 -13.99 18.12 -1.78
C ARG A 75 -13.56 16.85 -2.53
N ARG A 76 -14.48 16.30 -3.33
CA ARG A 76 -14.12 15.22 -4.26
C ARG A 76 -13.19 15.77 -5.36
N GLU A 77 -12.10 15.09 -5.63
CA GLU A 77 -11.15 15.50 -6.68
C GLU A 77 -11.80 15.54 -8.06
N ALA A 78 -12.73 14.63 -8.35
CA ALA A 78 -13.54 14.65 -9.57
C ALA A 78 -14.33 15.95 -9.76
N THR A 79 -14.74 16.62 -8.67
CA THR A 79 -15.41 17.92 -8.72
C THR A 79 -14.42 19.07 -8.99
N VAL A 80 -13.16 18.89 -8.67
CA VAL A 80 -12.09 19.86 -8.95
C VAL A 80 -11.56 19.72 -10.38
N GLY A 81 -11.81 18.57 -11.02
CA GLY A 81 -11.47 18.31 -12.43
C GLY A 81 -10.15 17.58 -12.65
N HIS A 82 -9.31 17.42 -11.63
CA HIS A 82 -8.06 16.65 -11.72
C HIS A 82 -7.63 16.14 -10.35
N PRO A 83 -6.94 14.98 -10.29
CA PRO A 83 -6.32 14.49 -9.07
C PRO A 83 -5.23 15.44 -8.55
N SER A 84 -5.09 15.53 -7.23
CA SER A 84 -4.02 16.28 -6.60
C SER A 84 -2.64 15.66 -6.89
N GLY A 85 -1.57 16.44 -6.74
CA GLY A 85 -0.21 15.92 -6.89
C GLY A 85 0.08 14.77 -5.91
N ARG A 86 -0.44 14.87 -4.67
CA ARG A 86 -0.35 13.80 -3.66
C ARG A 86 -1.06 12.52 -4.13
N THR A 87 -2.27 12.62 -4.67
CA THR A 87 -3.02 11.48 -5.19
C THR A 87 -2.26 10.80 -6.31
N GLN A 88 -1.76 11.56 -7.29
CA GLN A 88 -0.97 11.04 -8.40
C GLN A 88 0.33 10.36 -7.96
N GLU A 89 1.03 10.93 -6.98
CA GLU A 89 2.23 10.34 -6.38
C GLU A 89 1.92 8.99 -5.76
N ILE A 90 0.87 8.90 -4.94
CA ILE A 90 0.47 7.67 -4.25
C ILE A 90 0.00 6.59 -5.24
N GLN A 91 -0.76 6.95 -6.27
CA GLN A 91 -1.15 6.03 -7.36
C GLN A 91 0.09 5.40 -8.01
N ARG A 92 1.09 6.23 -8.35
CA ARG A 92 2.34 5.75 -8.95
C ARG A 92 3.15 4.86 -8.02
N LEU A 93 3.17 5.17 -6.73
CA LEU A 93 3.83 4.39 -5.69
C LEU A 93 3.19 3.01 -5.54
N ILE A 94 1.85 2.92 -5.41
CA ILE A 94 1.13 1.65 -5.32
C ILE A 94 1.39 0.81 -6.57
N GLY A 95 1.20 1.39 -7.76
CA GLY A 95 1.43 0.68 -9.01
C GLY A 95 2.85 0.15 -9.14
N ARG A 96 3.87 0.92 -8.73
CA ARG A 96 5.28 0.51 -8.72
C ARG A 96 5.50 -0.63 -7.74
N ALA A 97 4.96 -0.52 -6.53
CA ALA A 97 5.08 -1.55 -5.50
C ALA A 97 4.53 -2.90 -5.98
N LEU A 98 3.35 -2.91 -6.59
CA LEU A 98 2.73 -4.12 -7.11
C LEU A 98 3.53 -4.70 -8.29
N ARG A 99 3.97 -3.87 -9.24
CA ARG A 99 4.79 -4.34 -10.38
C ARG A 99 6.14 -4.92 -9.98
N ALA A 100 6.69 -4.51 -8.85
CA ALA A 100 7.96 -5.06 -8.34
C ALA A 100 7.86 -6.56 -7.99
N VAL A 101 6.65 -7.06 -7.71
CA VAL A 101 6.41 -8.45 -7.31
C VAL A 101 5.59 -9.25 -8.32
N VAL A 102 5.30 -8.70 -9.50
CA VAL A 102 4.55 -9.37 -10.57
C VAL A 102 5.45 -9.69 -11.76
N ASP A 103 5.32 -10.90 -12.29
CA ASP A 103 5.90 -11.29 -13.57
C ASP A 103 4.99 -10.80 -14.71
N LEU A 104 5.25 -9.57 -15.18
CA LEU A 104 4.42 -8.94 -16.21
C LEU A 104 4.37 -9.74 -17.55
N PRO A 105 5.45 -10.36 -18.03
CA PRO A 105 5.38 -11.28 -19.15
C PRO A 105 4.45 -12.48 -18.93
N LYS A 106 4.48 -13.10 -17.75
CA LYS A 106 3.57 -14.22 -17.43
C LYS A 106 2.12 -13.82 -17.24
N LEU A 107 1.85 -12.55 -16.92
CA LEU A 107 0.48 -12.01 -16.89
C LEU A 107 -0.15 -12.02 -18.29
N GLY A 108 0.68 -11.97 -19.36
CA GLY A 108 0.22 -11.85 -20.72
C GLY A 108 -0.37 -10.47 -21.03
N GLU A 109 -0.82 -10.24 -22.25
CA GLU A 109 -1.35 -8.94 -22.71
C GLU A 109 -2.71 -8.59 -22.07
N ARG A 110 -2.70 -8.35 -20.76
CA ARG A 110 -3.84 -7.94 -19.92
C ARG A 110 -3.43 -6.84 -18.97
N GLN A 111 -4.39 -6.07 -18.49
CA GLN A 111 -4.17 -5.10 -17.44
C GLN A 111 -4.96 -5.50 -16.19
N ILE A 112 -4.37 -5.30 -15.02
CA ILE A 112 -5.09 -5.30 -13.75
C ILE A 112 -5.06 -3.88 -13.21
N SER A 113 -6.24 -3.31 -13.01
CA SER A 113 -6.43 -2.01 -12.36
C SER A 113 -6.77 -2.24 -10.89
N VAL A 114 -6.00 -1.61 -10.01
CA VAL A 114 -6.20 -1.71 -8.56
C VAL A 114 -6.66 -0.37 -8.04
N ASP A 115 -7.85 -0.33 -7.44
CA ASP A 115 -8.43 0.87 -6.85
C ASP A 115 -8.28 0.82 -5.33
N CYS A 116 -7.79 1.91 -4.74
CA CYS A 116 -7.58 2.04 -3.30
C CYS A 116 -8.34 3.27 -2.78
N ASP A 117 -9.49 3.03 -2.15
CA ASP A 117 -10.34 4.07 -1.59
C ASP A 117 -10.19 4.16 -0.08
N VAL A 118 -9.66 5.28 0.40
CA VAL A 118 -9.56 5.53 1.84
C VAL A 118 -10.92 5.90 2.39
N ILE A 119 -11.47 5.03 3.23
CA ILE A 119 -12.76 5.22 3.89
C ILE A 119 -12.59 6.08 5.14
N GLN A 120 -11.50 5.83 5.89
CA GLN A 120 -11.15 6.55 7.10
C GLN A 120 -9.64 6.68 7.20
N ALA A 121 -9.14 7.88 7.53
CA ALA A 121 -7.73 8.20 7.60
C ALA A 121 -7.30 8.59 9.01
N ASP A 122 -6.25 7.91 9.50
CA ASP A 122 -5.59 8.17 10.77
C ASP A 122 -4.08 7.88 10.64
N GLY A 123 -3.42 8.55 9.70
CA GLY A 123 -2.02 8.28 9.34
C GLY A 123 -1.82 6.97 8.53
N GLY A 124 -0.75 6.91 7.74
CA GLY A 124 -0.34 5.70 7.01
C GLY A 124 -1.31 5.21 5.92
N THR A 125 -2.10 6.08 5.30
CA THR A 125 -3.09 5.66 4.29
C THR A 125 -2.43 5.03 3.06
N ARG A 126 -1.29 5.57 2.59
CA ARG A 126 -0.54 5.01 1.45
C ARG A 126 0.06 3.64 1.74
N THR A 127 0.53 3.42 2.96
CA THR A 127 1.14 2.15 3.38
C THR A 127 0.08 1.07 3.57
N ALA A 128 -1.07 1.41 4.15
CA ALA A 128 -2.23 0.53 4.21
C ALA A 128 -2.74 0.19 2.81
N ALA A 129 -2.85 1.17 1.90
CA ALA A 129 -3.26 0.96 0.52
C ALA A 129 -2.34 -0.04 -0.21
N ILE A 130 -1.00 0.12 -0.13
CA ILE A 130 -0.05 -0.81 -0.77
C ILE A 130 -0.23 -2.23 -0.22
N THR A 131 -0.33 -2.36 1.10
CA THR A 131 -0.43 -3.66 1.78
C THR A 131 -1.75 -4.37 1.45
N GLY A 132 -2.87 -3.64 1.39
CA GLY A 132 -4.17 -4.17 0.98
C GLY A 132 -4.27 -4.44 -0.52
N ALA A 133 -3.71 -3.54 -1.35
CA ALA A 133 -3.66 -3.71 -2.80
C ALA A 133 -2.99 -5.02 -3.22
N TRP A 134 -1.94 -5.45 -2.50
CA TRP A 134 -1.32 -6.75 -2.76
C TRP A 134 -2.31 -7.90 -2.52
N VAL A 135 -3.13 -7.84 -1.47
CA VAL A 135 -4.13 -8.89 -1.18
C VAL A 135 -5.22 -8.94 -2.25
N ALA A 136 -5.73 -7.78 -2.66
CA ALA A 136 -6.71 -7.70 -3.75
C ALA A 136 -6.13 -8.23 -5.07
N LEU A 137 -4.88 -7.86 -5.39
CA LEU A 137 -4.17 -8.37 -6.57
C LEU A 137 -3.95 -9.89 -6.51
N HIS A 138 -3.56 -10.43 -5.35
CA HIS A 138 -3.42 -11.88 -5.14
C HIS A 138 -4.72 -12.61 -5.47
N ASP A 139 -5.85 -12.12 -4.95
CA ASP A 139 -7.15 -12.75 -5.15
C ASP A 139 -7.60 -12.66 -6.63
N CYS A 140 -7.35 -11.53 -7.29
CA CYS A 140 -7.60 -11.37 -8.72
C CYS A 140 -6.77 -12.38 -9.54
N LEU A 141 -5.48 -12.51 -9.26
CA LEU A 141 -4.63 -13.48 -9.95
C LEU A 141 -5.07 -14.93 -9.67
N LYS A 142 -5.51 -15.22 -8.46
CA LYS A 142 -6.07 -16.54 -8.11
C LYS A 142 -7.36 -16.81 -8.86
N TRP A 143 -8.25 -15.82 -8.97
CA TRP A 143 -9.47 -15.89 -9.78
C TRP A 143 -9.16 -16.17 -11.26
N MET A 144 -8.12 -15.53 -11.82
CA MET A 144 -7.66 -15.79 -13.18
C MET A 144 -7.08 -17.20 -13.35
N GLN A 145 -6.32 -17.69 -12.36
CA GLN A 145 -5.76 -19.06 -12.39
C GLN A 145 -6.85 -20.13 -12.40
N THR A 146 -7.90 -19.97 -11.58
CA THR A 146 -9.03 -20.93 -11.54
C THR A 146 -9.84 -20.98 -12.83
N ARG A 147 -9.59 -20.06 -13.76
CA ARG A 147 -10.22 -19.96 -15.10
C ARG A 147 -9.24 -20.25 -16.24
N ASP A 148 -8.07 -20.80 -15.92
CA ASP A 148 -7.01 -21.12 -16.88
C ASP A 148 -6.55 -19.93 -17.75
N MET A 149 -6.79 -18.69 -17.27
CA MET A 149 -6.38 -17.48 -17.99
C MET A 149 -4.88 -17.19 -17.86
N ILE A 150 -4.29 -17.60 -16.76
CA ILE A 150 -2.84 -17.47 -16.47
C ILE A 150 -2.34 -18.73 -15.76
N ARG A 151 -1.03 -18.98 -15.89
CA ARG A 151 -0.35 -20.04 -15.16
C ARG A 151 0.12 -19.56 -13.78
N GLU A 152 0.57 -20.49 -12.95
CA GLU A 152 1.21 -20.17 -11.67
C GLU A 152 2.50 -19.34 -11.85
N GLY A 153 2.90 -18.66 -10.77
CA GLY A 153 4.16 -17.91 -10.73
C GLY A 153 4.11 -16.52 -11.38
N VAL A 154 2.91 -15.97 -11.61
CA VAL A 154 2.74 -14.56 -11.99
C VAL A 154 3.07 -13.65 -10.82
N LEU A 155 2.59 -13.97 -9.61
CA LEU A 155 2.96 -13.27 -8.39
C LEU A 155 4.23 -13.92 -7.83
N ARG A 156 5.31 -13.14 -7.74
CA ARG A 156 6.66 -13.63 -7.34
C ARG A 156 6.92 -13.54 -5.85
N ASP A 157 6.35 -12.54 -5.20
CA ASP A 157 6.60 -12.26 -3.78
C ASP A 157 5.45 -11.46 -3.17
N HIS A 158 5.49 -11.27 -1.88
CA HIS A 158 4.66 -10.32 -1.15
C HIS A 158 5.25 -8.90 -1.29
N VAL A 159 4.43 -7.89 -1.12
CA VAL A 159 4.88 -6.52 -0.88
C VAL A 159 4.00 -5.87 0.17
N ALA A 160 4.64 -5.21 1.11
CA ALA A 160 3.96 -4.45 2.15
C ALA A 160 4.68 -3.12 2.38
N ALA A 161 4.01 -2.20 3.04
CA ALA A 161 4.55 -0.90 3.34
C ALA A 161 4.18 -0.47 4.77
N VAL A 162 5.06 0.32 5.38
CA VAL A 162 4.86 0.88 6.71
C VAL A 162 5.45 2.28 6.79
N SER A 163 4.84 3.15 7.59
CA SER A 163 5.43 4.43 7.98
C SER A 163 6.28 4.26 9.24
N CYS A 164 7.39 4.99 9.31
CA CYS A 164 8.21 5.12 10.51
C CYS A 164 8.56 6.59 10.68
N GLY A 165 8.83 7.03 11.90
CA GLY A 165 9.22 8.42 12.11
C GLY A 165 10.08 8.62 13.35
N LEU A 166 10.73 9.77 13.40
CA LEU A 166 11.38 10.27 14.60
C LEU A 166 10.36 11.14 15.33
N TYR A 167 9.94 10.67 16.49
CA TYR A 167 8.91 11.32 17.28
C TYR A 167 9.42 11.56 18.70
N LYS A 168 9.59 12.84 19.08
CA LYS A 168 10.11 13.22 20.41
C LYS A 168 11.42 12.53 20.78
N GLY A 169 12.35 12.51 19.84
CA GLY A 169 13.69 11.93 20.01
C GLY A 169 13.76 10.39 19.95
N ALA A 170 12.69 9.70 19.58
CA ALA A 170 12.67 8.24 19.45
C ALA A 170 12.20 7.81 18.06
N ALA A 171 12.82 6.79 17.49
CA ALA A 171 12.31 6.13 16.29
C ALA A 171 11.07 5.31 16.64
N VAL A 172 9.99 5.48 15.87
CA VAL A 172 8.70 4.79 16.09
C VAL A 172 8.15 4.20 14.81
N LEU A 173 7.53 3.03 14.94
CA LEU A 173 6.91 2.26 13.87
C LEU A 173 5.43 2.63 13.73
N ASP A 174 4.95 2.68 12.48
CA ASP A 174 3.53 2.84 12.13
C ASP A 174 2.89 4.06 12.77
N LEU A 175 3.22 5.23 12.23
CA LEU A 175 2.71 6.52 12.70
C LEU A 175 1.19 6.61 12.54
N ASP A 176 0.47 6.97 13.62
CA ASP A 176 -0.88 7.49 13.54
C ASP A 176 -0.87 9.00 13.23
N TYR A 177 -2.03 9.59 12.95
CA TYR A 177 -2.09 10.99 12.56
C TYR A 177 -1.53 11.98 13.60
N PRO A 178 -1.78 11.83 14.92
CA PRO A 178 -1.16 12.68 15.95
C PRO A 178 0.36 12.60 15.99
N GLU A 179 0.93 11.44 15.66
CA GLU A 179 2.38 11.24 15.59
C GLU A 179 2.96 11.81 14.31
N ASP A 180 2.34 11.49 13.15
CA ASP A 180 2.73 11.92 11.81
C ASP A 180 2.77 13.47 11.72
N SER A 181 1.72 14.13 12.19
CA SER A 181 1.59 15.60 12.15
C SER A 181 2.57 16.35 13.07
N SER A 182 3.31 15.66 13.91
CA SER A 182 4.23 16.27 14.91
C SER A 182 5.56 15.52 15.01
N ALA A 183 5.87 14.66 14.05
CA ALA A 183 7.15 14.00 13.94
C ALA A 183 8.24 14.97 13.49
N ASP A 184 9.46 14.81 13.98
CA ASP A 184 10.63 15.55 13.52
C ASP A 184 11.05 15.12 12.12
N ALA A 185 10.82 13.84 11.80
CA ALA A 185 10.97 13.24 10.45
C ALA A 185 10.01 12.07 10.30
N ASP A 186 9.46 11.91 9.09
CA ASP A 186 8.67 10.76 8.71
C ASP A 186 9.27 10.06 7.49
N ALA A 187 9.08 8.77 7.40
CA ALA A 187 9.51 7.97 6.25
C ALA A 187 8.52 6.83 5.97
N ASN A 188 8.32 6.56 4.69
CA ASN A 188 7.54 5.43 4.21
C ASN A 188 8.46 4.43 3.53
N PHE A 189 8.38 3.19 3.95
CA PHE A 189 9.17 2.08 3.44
C PHE A 189 8.28 1.07 2.74
N VAL A 190 8.65 0.70 1.51
CA VAL A 190 8.00 -0.35 0.73
C VAL A 190 9.00 -1.44 0.49
N MET A 191 8.71 -2.66 0.94
CA MET A 191 9.63 -3.79 0.81
C MET A 191 8.90 -5.07 0.40
N THR A 192 9.63 -5.97 -0.22
CA THR A 192 9.13 -7.30 -0.57
C THR A 192 9.20 -8.25 0.62
N GLY A 193 8.46 -9.36 0.54
CA GLY A 193 8.49 -10.42 1.54
C GLY A 193 9.87 -11.08 1.71
N SER A 194 10.69 -11.10 0.66
CA SER A 194 12.10 -11.54 0.69
C SER A 194 13.07 -10.49 1.25
N GLY A 195 12.59 -9.30 1.61
CA GLY A 195 13.39 -8.22 2.21
C GLY A 195 14.00 -7.23 1.20
N GLY A 196 13.66 -7.35 -0.08
CA GLY A 196 14.07 -6.37 -1.10
C GLY A 196 13.42 -5.01 -0.89
N ILE A 197 14.17 -3.93 -1.06
CA ILE A 197 13.67 -2.56 -0.97
C ILE A 197 13.07 -2.16 -2.32
N VAL A 198 11.80 -1.77 -2.34
CA VAL A 198 11.12 -1.27 -3.54
C VAL A 198 11.20 0.25 -3.59
N GLU A 199 10.92 0.91 -2.47
CA GLU A 199 10.96 2.37 -2.37
C GLU A 199 11.15 2.80 -0.93
N VAL A 200 11.85 3.91 -0.75
CA VAL A 200 11.98 4.62 0.52
C VAL A 200 11.72 6.10 0.25
N GLN A 201 10.78 6.68 0.97
CA GLN A 201 10.49 8.11 0.96
C GLN A 201 10.68 8.62 2.38
N GLY A 202 11.50 9.63 2.57
CA GLY A 202 11.75 10.22 3.89
C GLY A 202 11.84 11.72 3.81
N THR A 203 11.24 12.39 4.76
CA THR A 203 11.21 13.85 4.88
C THR A 203 11.60 14.26 6.29
N ALA A 204 12.46 15.25 6.41
CA ALA A 204 12.71 15.95 7.65
C ALA A 204 11.87 17.22 7.67
N GLU A 205 11.05 17.39 8.70
CA GLU A 205 10.12 18.54 8.80
C GLU A 205 10.84 19.83 9.21
N THR A 206 11.89 19.74 10.01
CA THR A 206 12.60 20.92 10.55
C THR A 206 14.10 20.85 10.31
N LEU A 207 14.79 19.88 10.88
CA LEU A 207 16.22 19.69 10.78
C LEU A 207 16.54 18.35 10.13
N PRO A 208 17.62 18.24 9.32
CA PRO A 208 18.06 16.98 8.78
C PRO A 208 18.27 15.94 9.88
N PHE A 209 17.79 14.74 9.69
CA PHE A 209 18.05 13.62 10.62
C PHE A 209 19.33 12.88 10.23
N SER A 210 19.95 12.23 11.22
CA SER A 210 21.24 11.56 11.04
C SER A 210 21.10 10.22 10.32
N GLN A 211 22.25 9.67 9.85
CA GLN A 211 22.31 8.32 9.32
C GLN A 211 21.86 7.27 10.35
N GLU A 212 22.25 7.44 11.64
CA GLU A 212 21.79 6.56 12.71
C GLU A 212 20.27 6.57 12.88
N GLY A 213 19.65 7.77 12.77
CA GLY A 213 18.19 7.91 12.76
C GLY A 213 17.56 7.14 11.61
N PHE A 214 18.11 7.26 10.41
CA PHE A 214 17.65 6.49 9.24
C PHE A 214 17.79 4.98 9.45
N ASP A 215 18.92 4.53 9.98
CA ASP A 215 19.17 3.11 10.25
C ASP A 215 18.18 2.53 11.29
N GLN A 216 17.83 3.31 12.30
CA GLN A 216 16.78 2.94 13.26
C GLN A 216 15.40 2.83 12.60
N LEU A 217 15.02 3.80 11.74
CA LEU A 217 13.76 3.74 10.99
C LEU A 217 13.72 2.52 10.06
N MET A 218 14.82 2.23 9.36
CA MET A 218 14.95 1.06 8.49
C MET A 218 14.81 -0.26 9.27
N ALA A 219 15.40 -0.36 10.46
CA ALA A 219 15.28 -1.55 11.31
C ALA A 219 13.82 -1.77 11.75
N LEU A 220 13.11 -0.72 12.16
CA LEU A 220 11.70 -0.78 12.49
C LEU A 220 10.84 -1.14 11.29
N ALA A 221 11.13 -0.57 10.13
CA ALA A 221 10.41 -0.88 8.89
C ALA A 221 10.55 -2.35 8.51
N ARG A 222 11.74 -2.93 8.59
CA ARG A 222 11.95 -4.37 8.34
C ARG A 222 11.11 -5.23 9.27
N LYS A 223 11.06 -4.91 10.55
CA LYS A 223 10.23 -5.61 11.54
C LYS A 223 8.75 -5.51 11.17
N GLY A 224 8.23 -4.28 10.99
CA GLY A 224 6.82 -4.04 10.69
C GLY A 224 6.37 -4.70 9.39
N ILE A 225 7.20 -4.64 8.34
CA ILE A 225 6.89 -5.28 7.05
C ILE A 225 6.89 -6.80 7.18
N ALA A 226 7.80 -7.39 7.95
CA ALA A 226 7.79 -8.84 8.20
C ALA A 226 6.49 -9.29 8.91
N GLU A 227 6.00 -8.52 9.87
CA GLU A 227 4.71 -8.76 10.54
C GLU A 227 3.53 -8.64 9.56
N LEU A 228 3.51 -7.61 8.71
CA LEU A 228 2.47 -7.41 7.69
C LEU A 228 2.47 -8.52 6.64
N VAL A 229 3.63 -8.94 6.17
CA VAL A 229 3.77 -10.07 5.23
C VAL A 229 3.29 -11.38 5.87
N SER A 230 3.59 -11.60 7.15
CA SER A 230 3.07 -12.76 7.88
C SER A 230 1.54 -12.74 7.95
N LEU A 231 0.95 -11.58 8.19
CA LEU A 231 -0.50 -11.41 8.19
C LEU A 231 -1.09 -11.63 6.78
N GLN A 232 -0.47 -11.11 5.73
CA GLN A 232 -0.88 -11.38 4.34
C GLN A 232 -0.90 -12.88 4.06
N LYS A 233 0.16 -13.62 4.43
CA LYS A 233 0.25 -15.08 4.24
C LYS A 233 -0.90 -15.82 4.95
N LEU A 234 -1.18 -15.47 6.20
CA LEU A 234 -2.28 -16.05 6.97
C LEU A 234 -3.65 -15.72 6.35
N THR A 235 -3.78 -14.52 5.79
CA THR A 235 -5.04 -14.06 5.20
C THR A 235 -5.35 -14.77 3.89
N VAL A 236 -4.35 -15.10 3.06
CA VAL A 236 -4.56 -15.69 1.73
C VAL A 236 -4.41 -17.22 1.71
N ALA A 237 -3.98 -17.83 2.82
CA ALA A 237 -3.96 -19.28 3.00
C ALA A 237 -5.39 -19.85 3.06
#